data_5d818479d040fae9f0ce0637dac41f52
#
_entry.id   5d818479d040fae9f0ce0637dac41f52
#
_cell.length_a   1.000
_cell.length_b   1.000
_cell.length_c   1.000
_cell.angle_alpha   90.00
_cell.angle_beta   90.00
_cell.angle_gamma   90.00
#
_symmetry.space_group_name_H-M   'P 1'
#
loop_
_entity.id
_entity.type
_entity.pdbx_description
1 polymer ?
#
loop_
_entity_poly.entity_id
_entity_poly.type
_entity_poly.pdbx_seq_one_letter_code
_entity_poly.pdbx_strand_id
1 'polypeptide(L)'
;MATSRRPLPPPEVESRLRAQFGDDVLAFEDQRGHAVITVAPGRYREMVRFLRDEPDFACDYCDFTSAVDFGEQGMEVLTHLHSTIHNHDMRMKVKVPKESPACPSISDLFPSANWHERETMEMFGIRFEGHPQPVKLLLPEPFEGYPLRKDFPLMSREAKPWPGAVEGEGEEEEE
;
A
#
# COMPACT_ATOMS: atom_id res chain seq x y z
N MET A 1 27.07 2.69 -24.20
CA MET A 1 27.80 2.83 -22.93
C MET A 1 27.28 1.77 -21.99
N ALA A 2 28.14 0.95 -21.39
CA ALA A 2 27.68 -0.06 -20.43
C ALA A 2 27.18 0.68 -19.18
N THR A 3 25.89 0.59 -18.92
CA THR A 3 25.26 1.12 -17.71
C THR A 3 25.90 0.42 -16.53
N SER A 4 26.52 1.17 -15.63
CA SER A 4 27.15 0.62 -14.42
C SER A 4 26.07 -0.08 -13.59
N ARG A 5 26.18 -1.40 -13.44
CA ARG A 5 25.30 -2.20 -12.57
C ARG A 5 25.63 -1.97 -11.10
N ARG A 6 25.46 -0.74 -10.65
CA ARG A 6 25.75 -0.37 -9.27
C ARG A 6 24.51 0.22 -8.62
N PRO A 7 24.09 -0.26 -7.44
CA PRO A 7 23.02 0.35 -6.69
C PRO A 7 23.35 1.80 -6.33
N LEU A 8 22.37 2.68 -6.46
CA LEU A 8 22.48 4.06 -6.02
C LEU A 8 22.44 4.11 -4.49
N PRO A 9 23.39 4.79 -3.85
CA PRO A 9 23.34 4.99 -2.40
C PRO A 9 22.18 5.95 -2.04
N PRO A 10 21.49 5.74 -0.89
CA PRO A 10 20.34 6.54 -0.48
C PRO A 10 20.54 8.07 -0.56
N PRO A 11 21.69 8.66 -0.15
CA PRO A 11 21.89 10.11 -0.28
C PRO A 11 21.89 10.62 -1.73
N GLU A 12 22.35 9.81 -2.68
CA GLU A 12 22.31 10.17 -4.09
C GLU A 12 20.89 10.08 -4.65
N VAL A 13 20.13 9.06 -4.22
CA VAL A 13 18.69 8.93 -4.52
C VAL A 13 17.94 10.16 -4.03
N GLU A 14 18.13 10.56 -2.78
CA GLU A 14 17.49 11.76 -2.21
C GLU A 14 17.81 13.02 -3.03
N SER A 15 19.08 13.24 -3.30
CA SER A 15 19.54 14.44 -4.05
C SER A 15 18.86 14.54 -5.42
N ARG A 16 18.80 13.43 -6.16
CA ARG A 16 18.17 13.38 -7.50
C ARG A 16 16.67 13.57 -7.45
N LEU A 17 15.99 12.93 -6.48
CA LEU A 17 14.55 13.08 -6.32
C LEU A 17 14.17 14.49 -5.91
N ARG A 18 14.90 15.12 -4.99
CA ARG A 18 14.67 16.52 -4.63
C ARG A 18 14.99 17.49 -5.77
N ALA A 19 15.97 17.20 -6.61
CA ALA A 19 16.25 18.01 -7.79
C ALA A 19 15.11 17.97 -8.82
N GLN A 20 14.42 16.83 -8.95
CA GLN A 20 13.32 16.62 -9.90
C GLN A 20 11.95 17.04 -9.36
N PHE A 21 11.67 16.75 -8.09
CA PHE A 21 10.36 16.89 -7.48
C PHE A 21 10.28 17.96 -6.38
N GLY A 22 11.42 18.52 -5.95
CA GLY A 22 11.45 19.59 -4.95
C GLY A 22 10.74 19.23 -3.65
N ASP A 23 9.80 20.10 -3.25
CA ASP A 23 9.03 19.97 -2.00
C ASP A 23 7.97 18.86 -2.03
N ASP A 24 7.69 18.26 -3.20
CA ASP A 24 6.80 17.10 -3.30
C ASP A 24 7.42 15.82 -2.69
N VAL A 25 8.74 15.80 -2.45
CA VAL A 25 9.42 14.83 -1.58
C VAL A 25 9.26 15.28 -0.14
N LEU A 26 8.18 14.84 0.51
CA LEU A 26 7.80 15.28 1.87
C LEU A 26 8.75 14.77 2.95
N ALA A 27 9.27 13.55 2.79
CA ALA A 27 10.29 12.99 3.67
C ALA A 27 11.14 11.96 2.91
N PHE A 28 12.37 11.79 3.38
CA PHE A 28 13.29 10.78 2.90
C PHE A 28 13.98 10.12 4.10
N GLU A 29 14.04 8.79 4.10
CA GLU A 29 14.66 8.00 5.15
C GLU A 29 15.59 6.95 4.52
N ASP A 30 16.77 6.77 5.09
CA ASP A 30 17.61 5.60 4.81
C ASP A 30 17.28 4.51 5.85
N GLN A 31 16.65 3.43 5.40
CA GLN A 31 16.37 2.29 6.25
C GLN A 31 17.28 1.11 5.88
N ARG A 32 18.44 1.06 6.50
CA ARG A 32 19.43 -0.01 6.29
C ARG A 32 19.92 -0.13 4.83
N GLY A 33 20.14 1.00 4.18
CA GLY A 33 20.58 1.06 2.79
C GLY A 33 19.45 1.05 1.76
N HIS A 34 18.17 1.01 2.20
CA HIS A 34 17.01 1.14 1.33
C HIS A 34 16.43 2.54 1.41
N ALA A 35 16.22 3.17 0.26
CA ALA A 35 15.58 4.48 0.19
C ALA A 35 14.07 4.37 0.46
N VAL A 36 13.59 5.11 1.46
CA VAL A 36 12.17 5.22 1.80
C VAL A 36 11.74 6.66 1.58
N ILE A 37 10.79 6.86 0.67
CA ILE A 37 10.41 8.17 0.13
C ILE A 37 8.94 8.42 0.46
N THR A 38 8.65 9.47 1.23
CA THR A 38 7.27 9.95 1.39
C THR A 38 6.99 11.03 0.36
N VAL A 39 5.99 10.82 -0.48
CA VAL A 39 5.66 11.71 -1.60
C VAL A 39 4.24 12.26 -1.46
N ALA A 40 4.04 13.47 -1.97
CA ALA A 40 2.72 14.08 -2.08
C ALA A 40 1.79 13.23 -2.98
N PRO A 41 0.53 12.96 -2.59
CA PRO A 41 -0.38 12.08 -3.34
C PRO A 41 -0.49 12.43 -4.83
N GLY A 42 -0.61 13.72 -5.15
CA GLY A 42 -0.70 14.19 -6.54
C GLY A 42 0.53 13.94 -7.41
N ARG A 43 1.68 13.67 -6.82
CA ARG A 43 2.94 13.41 -7.54
C ARG A 43 3.40 11.96 -7.48
N TYR A 44 2.68 11.12 -6.74
CA TYR A 44 3.03 9.71 -6.56
C TYR A 44 3.23 8.97 -7.88
N ARG A 45 2.23 9.00 -8.76
CA ARG A 45 2.29 8.31 -10.05
C ARG A 45 3.44 8.80 -10.95
N GLU A 46 3.69 10.12 -10.96
CA GLU A 46 4.76 10.71 -11.74
C GLU A 46 6.14 10.28 -11.21
N MET A 47 6.30 10.24 -9.89
CA MET A 47 7.54 9.76 -9.27
C MET A 47 7.78 8.27 -9.52
N VAL A 48 6.74 7.43 -9.44
CA VAL A 48 6.83 6.00 -9.80
C VAL A 48 7.27 5.83 -11.25
N ARG A 49 6.69 6.62 -12.17
CA ARG A 49 7.11 6.61 -13.58
C ARG A 49 8.57 7.03 -13.74
N PHE A 50 8.98 8.08 -13.05
CA PHE A 50 10.37 8.55 -13.08
C PHE A 50 11.34 7.47 -12.57
N LEU A 51 11.06 6.83 -11.45
CA LEU A 51 11.89 5.74 -10.92
C LEU A 51 11.98 4.54 -11.87
N ARG A 52 10.91 4.26 -12.64
CA ARG A 52 10.93 3.20 -13.65
C ARG A 52 11.73 3.58 -14.89
N ASP A 53 11.51 4.78 -15.42
CA ASP A 53 11.96 5.18 -16.75
C ASP A 53 13.36 5.80 -16.75
N GLU A 54 13.81 6.37 -15.63
CA GLU A 54 15.16 6.96 -15.51
C GLU A 54 16.23 5.86 -15.48
N PRO A 55 17.19 5.84 -16.42
CA PRO A 55 18.15 4.75 -16.58
C PRO A 55 18.99 4.43 -15.34
N ASP A 56 19.28 5.40 -14.49
CA ASP A 56 20.08 5.20 -13.29
C ASP A 56 19.28 4.58 -12.14
N PHE A 57 17.95 4.74 -12.14
CA PHE A 57 17.05 4.07 -11.21
C PHE A 57 16.57 2.73 -11.77
N ALA A 58 16.01 2.74 -12.98
CA ALA A 58 15.53 1.57 -13.71
C ALA A 58 14.75 0.57 -12.83
N CYS A 59 13.82 1.08 -12.00
CA CYS A 59 12.96 0.26 -11.15
C CYS A 59 11.91 -0.43 -11.99
N ASP A 60 12.27 -1.54 -12.61
CA ASP A 60 11.48 -2.28 -13.59
C ASP A 60 10.52 -3.31 -12.99
N TYR A 61 10.59 -3.53 -11.67
CA TYR A 61 9.76 -4.48 -10.95
C TYR A 61 9.02 -3.82 -9.78
N CYS A 62 7.69 -3.97 -9.75
CA CYS A 62 6.85 -3.61 -8.61
C CYS A 62 6.56 -4.88 -7.81
N ASP A 63 7.18 -4.99 -6.65
CA ASP A 63 7.09 -6.15 -5.76
C ASP A 63 5.74 -6.21 -5.07
N PHE A 64 5.33 -5.10 -4.45
CA PHE A 64 4.00 -4.98 -3.86
C PHE A 64 3.51 -3.53 -3.80
N THR A 65 2.18 -3.40 -3.71
CA THR A 65 1.48 -2.21 -3.22
C THR A 65 0.47 -2.66 -2.16
N SER A 66 0.52 -2.02 -0.99
CA SER A 66 -0.40 -2.30 0.12
C SER A 66 -0.62 -1.02 0.94
N ALA A 67 -1.29 -1.10 2.08
CA ALA A 67 -1.49 0.04 2.96
C ALA A 67 -1.30 -0.33 4.43
N VAL A 68 -1.14 0.72 5.25
CA VAL A 68 -1.15 0.64 6.71
C VAL A 68 -2.17 1.63 7.23
N ASP A 69 -3.02 1.19 8.14
CA ASP A 69 -3.97 2.06 8.84
C ASP A 69 -3.34 2.58 10.15
N PHE A 70 -3.26 3.90 10.29
CA PHE A 70 -2.80 4.59 11.50
C PHE A 70 -3.97 5.11 12.37
N GLY A 71 -5.19 4.62 12.16
CA GLY A 71 -6.38 5.02 12.88
C GLY A 71 -6.78 6.46 12.54
N GLU A 72 -6.88 7.32 13.54
CA GLU A 72 -7.30 8.72 13.34
C GLU A 72 -6.30 9.56 12.51
N GLN A 73 -5.06 9.11 12.36
CA GLN A 73 -4.05 9.79 11.54
C GLN A 73 -4.19 9.51 10.04
N GLY A 74 -5.16 8.67 9.66
CA GLY A 74 -5.38 8.26 8.27
C GLY A 74 -4.63 6.99 7.90
N MET A 75 -4.43 6.79 6.61
CA MET A 75 -3.75 5.61 6.09
C MET A 75 -2.52 6.00 5.26
N GLU A 76 -1.63 5.05 5.07
CA GLU A 76 -0.44 5.23 4.25
C GLU A 76 -0.36 4.10 3.22
N VAL A 77 -0.38 4.45 1.95
CA VAL A 77 -0.14 3.51 0.85
C VAL A 77 1.37 3.30 0.74
N LEU A 78 1.78 2.05 0.71
CA LEU A 78 3.17 1.61 0.57
C LEU A 78 3.36 0.93 -0.78
N THR A 79 4.38 1.32 -1.52
CA THR A 79 4.77 0.66 -2.76
C THR A 79 6.25 0.33 -2.74
N HIS A 80 6.59 -0.89 -3.03
CA HIS A 80 7.96 -1.36 -3.14
C HIS A 80 8.32 -1.61 -4.60
N LEU A 81 9.35 -0.88 -5.05
CA LEU A 81 9.89 -1.00 -6.39
C LEU A 81 11.31 -1.55 -6.30
N HIS A 82 11.66 -2.42 -7.22
CA HIS A 82 12.98 -3.02 -7.34
C HIS A 82 13.56 -2.80 -8.73
N SER A 83 14.87 -2.56 -8.81
CA SER A 83 15.62 -2.55 -10.06
C SER A 83 16.32 -3.88 -10.24
N THR A 84 15.89 -4.69 -11.21
CA THR A 84 16.57 -5.93 -11.56
C THR A 84 17.92 -5.70 -12.25
N ILE A 85 18.12 -4.48 -12.78
CA ILE A 85 19.35 -4.06 -13.47
C ILE A 85 20.42 -3.63 -12.48
N HIS A 86 20.05 -2.79 -11.50
CA HIS A 86 20.98 -2.17 -10.55
C HIS A 86 20.97 -2.84 -9.17
N ASN A 87 20.02 -3.73 -8.91
CA ASN A 87 19.85 -4.44 -7.64
C ASN A 87 19.73 -3.47 -6.45
N HIS A 88 18.79 -2.54 -6.56
CA HIS A 88 18.43 -1.63 -5.47
C HIS A 88 16.90 -1.53 -5.32
N ASP A 89 16.46 -1.14 -4.13
CA ASP A 89 15.07 -1.05 -3.74
C ASP A 89 14.68 0.38 -3.41
N MET A 90 13.46 0.76 -3.83
CA MET A 90 12.84 2.04 -3.52
C MET A 90 11.48 1.77 -2.87
N ARG A 91 11.28 2.28 -1.66
CA ARG A 91 9.98 2.21 -0.97
C ARG A 91 9.33 3.57 -1.01
N MET A 92 8.12 3.61 -1.52
CA MET A 92 7.34 4.84 -1.58
C MET A 92 6.20 4.78 -0.58
N LYS A 93 5.94 5.92 0.05
CA LYS A 93 4.87 6.13 1.02
C LYS A 93 4.00 7.29 0.56
N VAL A 94 2.69 7.09 0.59
CA VAL A 94 1.70 8.12 0.27
C VAL A 94 0.68 8.19 1.41
N LYS A 95 0.61 9.33 2.09
CA LYS A 95 -0.40 9.53 3.12
C LYS A 95 -1.73 9.89 2.50
N VAL A 96 -2.79 9.19 2.92
CA VAL A 96 -4.16 9.41 2.48
C VAL A 96 -5.09 9.60 3.68
N PRO A 97 -6.10 10.50 3.58
CA PRO A 97 -7.02 10.76 4.68
C PRO A 97 -7.90 9.55 4.97
N LYS A 98 -8.42 9.45 6.21
CA LYS A 98 -9.27 8.33 6.66
C LYS A 98 -10.65 8.33 5.98
N GLU A 99 -11.27 9.51 5.86
CA GLU A 99 -12.67 9.61 5.43
C GLU A 99 -12.87 9.37 3.93
N SER A 100 -11.92 9.78 3.11
CA SER A 100 -11.99 9.61 1.65
C SER A 100 -10.62 9.25 1.08
N PRO A 101 -10.11 8.05 1.42
CA PRO A 101 -8.79 7.65 1.00
C PRO A 101 -8.73 7.41 -0.51
N ALA A 102 -7.83 8.13 -1.17
CA ALA A 102 -7.61 8.00 -2.61
C ALA A 102 -6.13 8.13 -2.95
N CYS A 103 -5.68 7.33 -3.91
CA CYS A 103 -4.33 7.33 -4.43
C CYS A 103 -4.38 7.13 -5.96
N PRO A 104 -3.55 7.79 -6.75
CA PRO A 104 -3.47 7.49 -8.19
C PRO A 104 -3.03 6.05 -8.45
N SER A 105 -3.68 5.36 -9.39
CA SER A 105 -3.29 4.01 -9.81
C SER A 105 -1.97 4.02 -10.58
N ILE A 106 -1.19 2.97 -10.40
CA ILE A 106 0.04 2.67 -11.16
C ILE A 106 -0.07 1.37 -11.95
N SER A 107 -1.27 0.80 -12.07
CA SER A 107 -1.52 -0.48 -12.73
C SER A 107 -1.19 -0.50 -14.22
N ASP A 108 -1.18 0.65 -14.90
CA ASP A 108 -0.71 0.79 -16.28
C ASP A 108 0.81 0.92 -16.39
N LEU A 109 1.48 1.33 -15.31
CA LEU A 109 2.94 1.35 -15.23
C LEU A 109 3.50 -0.03 -14.92
N PHE A 110 2.84 -0.76 -14.03
CA PHE A 110 3.20 -2.10 -13.57
C PHE A 110 1.97 -3.01 -13.55
N PRO A 111 1.87 -4.01 -14.44
CA PRO A 111 0.73 -4.93 -14.47
C PRO A 111 0.47 -5.66 -13.15
N SER A 112 1.51 -5.96 -12.34
CA SER A 112 1.39 -6.56 -11.01
C SER A 112 0.59 -5.68 -10.03
N ALA A 113 0.72 -4.35 -10.14
CA ALA A 113 0.01 -3.41 -9.30
C ALA A 113 -1.52 -3.51 -9.44
N ASN A 114 -2.05 -4.00 -10.58
CA ASN A 114 -3.48 -4.20 -10.75
C ASN A 114 -4.08 -5.06 -9.63
N TRP A 115 -3.45 -6.16 -9.30
CA TRP A 115 -3.95 -7.06 -8.25
C TRP A 115 -3.70 -6.51 -6.85
N HIS A 116 -2.54 -5.91 -6.62
CA HIS A 116 -2.20 -5.31 -5.33
C HIS A 116 -3.11 -4.11 -4.99
N GLU A 117 -3.45 -3.29 -5.96
CA GLU A 117 -4.36 -2.17 -5.78
C GLU A 117 -5.79 -2.65 -5.50
N ARG A 118 -6.27 -3.69 -6.17
CA ARG A 118 -7.58 -4.30 -5.91
C ARG A 118 -7.64 -4.91 -4.51
N GLU A 119 -6.62 -5.64 -4.07
CA GLU A 119 -6.51 -6.15 -2.71
C GLU A 119 -6.51 -4.99 -1.69
N THR A 120 -5.70 -3.96 -1.92
CA THR A 120 -5.63 -2.80 -1.03
C THR A 120 -6.96 -2.04 -0.98
N MET A 121 -7.65 -1.93 -2.11
CA MET A 121 -8.98 -1.33 -2.20
C MET A 121 -10.00 -2.09 -1.34
N GLU A 122 -10.05 -3.42 -1.43
CA GLU A 122 -11.05 -4.20 -0.69
C GLU A 122 -10.71 -4.37 0.79
N MET A 123 -9.41 -4.37 1.16
CA MET A 123 -8.96 -4.53 2.55
C MET A 123 -9.00 -3.23 3.35
N PHE A 124 -8.74 -2.09 2.73
CA PHE A 124 -8.62 -0.78 3.39
C PHE A 124 -9.65 0.25 2.92
N GLY A 125 -10.35 0.02 1.80
CA GLY A 125 -11.28 0.98 1.22
C GLY A 125 -10.60 2.16 0.53
N ILE A 126 -9.35 2.02 0.11
CA ILE A 126 -8.61 3.05 -0.62
C ILE A 126 -9.01 3.02 -2.08
N ARG A 127 -9.46 4.15 -2.64
CA ARG A 127 -9.81 4.25 -4.06
C ARG A 127 -8.54 4.53 -4.87
N PHE A 128 -8.25 3.67 -5.85
CA PHE A 128 -7.17 3.90 -6.81
C PHE A 128 -7.72 4.58 -8.07
N GLU A 129 -7.39 5.86 -8.23
CA GLU A 129 -7.87 6.69 -9.33
C GLU A 129 -7.21 6.30 -10.65
N GLY A 130 -8.04 6.02 -11.67
CA GLY A 130 -7.55 5.55 -12.97
C GLY A 130 -7.29 4.04 -13.06
N HIS A 131 -7.64 3.26 -12.02
CA HIS A 131 -7.56 1.80 -12.09
C HIS A 131 -8.55 1.24 -13.12
N PRO A 132 -8.11 0.36 -14.06
CA PRO A 132 -8.97 -0.09 -15.19
C PRO A 132 -10.09 -1.03 -14.75
N GLN A 133 -9.92 -1.76 -13.64
CA GLN A 133 -10.86 -2.78 -13.18
C GLN A 133 -10.97 -2.78 -11.64
N PRO A 134 -11.63 -1.79 -11.03
CA PRO A 134 -11.74 -1.66 -9.58
C PRO A 134 -12.80 -2.60 -8.99
N VAL A 135 -12.59 -3.91 -9.11
CA VAL A 135 -13.49 -4.95 -8.57
C VAL A 135 -12.78 -5.76 -7.50
N LYS A 136 -13.56 -6.33 -6.56
CA LYS A 136 -13.03 -7.20 -5.50
C LYS A 136 -12.22 -8.36 -6.08
N LEU A 137 -11.23 -8.83 -5.33
CA LEU A 137 -10.31 -9.89 -5.73
C LEU A 137 -10.38 -11.11 -4.82
N LEU A 138 -10.40 -10.90 -3.50
CA LEU A 138 -10.28 -11.95 -2.48
C LEU A 138 -11.55 -12.15 -1.67
N LEU A 139 -12.29 -11.05 -1.39
CA LEU A 139 -13.47 -11.11 -0.53
C LEU A 139 -14.69 -11.61 -1.29
N PRO A 140 -15.49 -12.50 -0.66
CA PRO A 140 -16.73 -12.99 -1.27
C PRO A 140 -17.79 -11.90 -1.39
N GLU A 141 -18.77 -12.11 -2.27
CA GLU A 141 -19.99 -11.31 -2.30
C GLU A 141 -21.11 -12.02 -1.47
N PRO A 142 -21.85 -11.32 -0.60
CA PRO A 142 -21.63 -9.93 -0.14
C PRO A 142 -20.71 -9.89 1.10
N PHE A 143 -19.64 -9.10 1.04
CA PHE A 143 -18.81 -8.82 2.22
C PHE A 143 -18.90 -7.34 2.55
N GLU A 144 -19.21 -7.01 3.80
CA GLU A 144 -19.36 -5.64 4.28
C GLU A 144 -18.13 -5.22 5.11
N GLY A 145 -17.68 -3.97 4.88
CA GLY A 145 -16.55 -3.37 5.58
C GLY A 145 -15.19 -3.70 4.97
N TYR A 146 -14.13 -3.26 5.68
CA TYR A 146 -12.75 -3.34 5.24
C TYR A 146 -11.90 -4.05 6.30
N PRO A 147 -11.56 -5.33 6.11
CA PRO A 147 -11.05 -6.18 7.21
C PRO A 147 -9.69 -5.81 7.77
N LEU A 148 -8.87 -5.03 7.07
CA LEU A 148 -7.56 -4.60 7.56
C LEU A 148 -7.56 -3.20 8.17
N ARG A 149 -8.72 -2.53 8.24
CA ARG A 149 -8.85 -1.31 9.03
C ARG A 149 -8.88 -1.60 10.52
N LYS A 150 -8.31 -0.70 11.32
CA LYS A 150 -8.32 -0.82 12.79
C LYS A 150 -9.71 -0.72 13.43
N ASP A 151 -10.65 -0.07 12.74
CA ASP A 151 -12.04 0.06 13.18
C ASP A 151 -12.93 -1.13 12.77
N PHE A 152 -12.37 -2.11 12.03
CA PHE A 152 -13.10 -3.31 11.66
C PHE A 152 -13.23 -4.26 12.86
N PRO A 153 -14.45 -4.71 13.22
CA PRO A 153 -14.67 -5.60 14.36
C PRO A 153 -14.10 -7.00 14.08
N LEU A 154 -13.11 -7.42 14.86
CA LEU A 154 -12.48 -8.74 14.72
C LEU A 154 -13.32 -9.88 15.29
N MET A 155 -14.27 -9.59 16.17
CA MET A 155 -15.10 -10.57 16.89
C MET A 155 -16.58 -10.26 16.69
N SER A 156 -17.11 -10.61 15.54
CA SER A 156 -18.56 -10.75 15.32
C SER A 156 -18.99 -12.23 15.21
N ARG A 157 -18.24 -13.14 15.83
CA ARG A 157 -18.71 -14.53 15.94
C ARG A 157 -19.83 -14.57 16.98
N GLU A 158 -21.04 -14.89 16.53
CA GLU A 158 -22.01 -15.51 17.43
C GLU A 158 -21.29 -16.69 18.12
N ALA A 159 -21.21 -16.64 19.43
CA ALA A 159 -20.64 -17.74 20.20
C ALA A 159 -21.51 -18.98 19.89
N LYS A 160 -20.95 -19.94 19.18
CA LYS A 160 -21.63 -21.22 19.00
C LYS A 160 -21.80 -21.84 20.41
N PRO A 161 -23.00 -22.35 20.74
CA PRO A 161 -23.22 -23.03 22.01
C PRO A 161 -22.20 -24.17 22.15
N TRP A 162 -21.72 -24.35 23.37
CA TRP A 162 -20.78 -25.42 23.69
C TRP A 162 -21.32 -26.76 23.22
N PRO A 163 -20.58 -27.59 22.42
CA PRO A 163 -21.08 -28.85 21.89
C PRO A 163 -21.50 -29.88 22.94
N GLY A 164 -21.13 -29.68 24.23
CA GLY A 164 -21.51 -30.49 25.37
C GLY A 164 -22.51 -29.82 26.32
N ALA A 165 -23.08 -28.69 25.95
CA ALA A 165 -24.14 -28.07 26.72
C ALA A 165 -25.38 -28.99 26.70
N VAL A 166 -25.84 -29.43 27.87
CA VAL A 166 -27.09 -30.19 28.04
C VAL A 166 -28.23 -29.22 27.87
N GLU A 167 -29.20 -29.52 26.98
CA GLU A 167 -30.43 -28.73 26.82
C GLU A 167 -31.11 -28.64 28.17
N GLY A 168 -31.19 -27.45 28.79
CA GLY A 168 -31.90 -27.18 30.03
C GLY A 168 -31.14 -26.39 31.13
N GLU A 169 -29.87 -26.03 30.96
CA GLU A 169 -29.13 -25.28 32.01
C GLU A 169 -28.98 -23.76 31.72
N GLY A 170 -29.85 -23.14 30.98
CA GLY A 170 -29.76 -21.73 30.57
C GLY A 170 -30.94 -20.82 30.87
N GLU A 171 -31.92 -21.23 31.67
CA GLU A 171 -33.12 -20.42 31.97
C GLU A 171 -33.33 -20.17 33.49
N GLU A 172 -32.29 -19.90 34.24
CA GLU A 172 -32.41 -19.31 35.57
C GLU A 172 -31.35 -18.28 35.76
N GLU A 173 -31.71 -16.99 35.57
CA GLU A 173 -31.20 -15.80 36.24
C GLU A 173 -31.53 -14.55 35.44
N GLU A 174 -32.76 -14.04 35.60
CA GLU A 174 -33.14 -12.65 35.59
C GLU A 174 -34.52 -12.50 36.26
N GLU A 175 -34.53 -12.36 37.58
CA GLU A 175 -35.52 -11.61 38.36
C GLU A 175 -34.83 -10.48 39.15
#